data_de17ceff3c50d6931809c124a2c974af
#
_entry.id   de17ceff3c50d6931809c124a2c974af
#
_cell.length_a   1.000
_cell.length_b   1.000
_cell.length_c   1.000
_cell.angle_alpha   90.00
_cell.angle_beta   90.00
_cell.angle_gamma   90.00
#
_symmetry.space_group_name_H-M   'P 1'
#
loop_
_entity.id
_entity.type
_entity.pdbx_description
1 polymer ?
#
loop_
_entity_poly.entity_id
_entity_poly.type
_entity_poly.pdbx_seq_one_letter_code
_entity_poly.pdbx_strand_id
1 'polypeptide(L)'
;DKLQHQLLLPATSCETFHQRVMESHAHTQQAIDARHDWAALREKALNFGEAEQALLVGHAFHPAPKSHEPFNQQEAERYLPDFAPHFPLRWFAVNKTQIAGESLHLNLQQRLTRFAAENAPQLLNELS
;
A
#
# COMPACT_ATOMS: atom_id res chain seq x y z
N ASP A 1 -23.71 24.65 -1.13
CA ASP A 1 -22.66 23.98 -1.90
C ASP A 1 -23.31 23.24 -3.08
N LYS A 2 -22.71 23.33 -4.29
CA LYS A 2 -23.28 22.73 -5.51
C LYS A 2 -23.42 21.22 -5.40
N LEU A 3 -22.46 20.52 -4.79
CA LEU A 3 -22.50 19.07 -4.57
C LEU A 3 -23.64 18.65 -3.64
N GLN A 4 -23.85 19.38 -2.56
CA GLN A 4 -24.92 19.12 -1.60
C GLN A 4 -26.29 19.29 -2.27
N HIS A 5 -26.45 20.32 -3.09
CA HIS A 5 -27.70 20.59 -3.78
C HIS A 5 -27.98 19.59 -4.92
N GLN A 6 -26.96 19.18 -5.67
CA GLN A 6 -27.12 18.24 -6.79
C GLN A 6 -27.30 16.79 -6.35
N LEU A 7 -26.67 16.37 -5.27
CA LEU A 7 -26.66 14.96 -4.84
C LEU A 7 -27.61 14.69 -3.66
N LEU A 8 -28.29 15.72 -3.14
CA LEU A 8 -29.18 15.62 -1.97
C LEU A 8 -28.51 14.96 -0.75
N LEU A 9 -27.19 15.12 -0.61
CA LEU A 9 -26.42 14.54 0.47
C LEU A 9 -26.48 15.42 1.74
N PRO A 10 -26.42 14.81 2.93
CA PRO A 10 -26.23 15.54 4.18
C PRO A 10 -24.98 16.41 4.14
N ALA A 11 -25.00 17.58 4.77
CA ALA A 11 -23.85 18.49 4.84
C ALA A 11 -22.59 17.81 5.37
N THR A 12 -22.72 16.99 6.41
CA THR A 12 -21.63 16.19 7.00
C THR A 12 -20.97 15.23 6.00
N SER A 13 -21.77 14.63 5.12
CA SER A 13 -21.21 13.73 4.07
C SER A 13 -20.41 14.52 3.02
N CYS A 14 -20.85 15.72 2.68
CA CYS A 14 -20.12 16.59 1.76
C CYS A 14 -18.81 17.10 2.36
N GLU A 15 -18.80 17.45 3.64
CA GLU A 15 -17.61 17.87 4.37
C GLU A 15 -16.59 16.72 4.46
N THR A 16 -17.01 15.52 4.84
CA THR A 16 -16.15 14.33 4.89
C THR A 16 -15.58 14.00 3.51
N PHE A 17 -16.40 14.07 2.47
CA PHE A 17 -15.93 13.84 1.10
C PHE A 17 -14.90 14.89 0.68
N HIS A 18 -15.17 16.17 0.92
CA HIS A 18 -14.23 17.24 0.61
C HIS A 18 -12.90 17.07 1.34
N GLN A 19 -12.96 16.74 2.64
CA GLN A 19 -11.77 16.46 3.44
C GLN A 19 -10.93 15.33 2.83
N ARG A 20 -11.55 14.20 2.47
CA ARG A 20 -10.85 13.06 1.84
C ARG A 20 -10.20 13.42 0.51
N VAL A 21 -10.86 14.25 -0.30
CA VAL A 21 -10.28 14.75 -1.56
C VAL A 21 -9.03 15.60 -1.29
N MET A 22 -9.10 16.50 -0.30
CA MET A 22 -7.97 17.36 0.07
C MET A 22 -6.80 16.55 0.67
N GLU A 23 -7.08 15.58 1.51
CA GLU A 23 -6.08 14.65 2.06
C GLU A 23 -5.41 13.83 0.96
N SER A 24 -6.20 13.27 0.04
CA SER A 24 -5.67 12.53 -1.10
C SER A 24 -4.78 13.39 -2.00
N HIS A 25 -5.17 14.63 -2.26
CA HIS A 25 -4.36 15.58 -3.01
C HIS A 25 -3.03 15.90 -2.30
N ALA A 26 -3.10 16.23 -1.01
CA ALA A 26 -1.91 16.54 -0.22
C ALA A 26 -0.95 15.34 -0.17
N HIS A 27 -1.46 14.13 0.03
CA HIS A 27 -0.66 12.91 0.04
C HIS A 27 0.02 12.67 -1.32
N THR A 28 -0.74 12.79 -2.41
CA THR A 28 -0.19 12.63 -3.78
C THR A 28 0.94 13.64 -4.03
N GLN A 29 0.75 14.89 -3.62
CA GLN A 29 1.79 15.92 -3.77
C GLN A 29 3.05 15.57 -2.97
N GLN A 30 2.89 15.18 -1.71
CA GLN A 30 4.02 14.77 -0.86
C GLN A 30 4.77 13.57 -1.45
N ALA A 31 4.04 12.56 -1.96
CA ALA A 31 4.65 11.40 -2.59
C ALA A 31 5.44 11.77 -3.85
N ILE A 32 4.91 12.65 -4.70
CA ILE A 32 5.60 13.15 -5.89
C ILE A 32 6.86 13.94 -5.49
N ASP A 33 6.77 14.80 -4.49
CA ASP A 33 7.89 15.62 -4.03
C ASP A 33 9.02 14.76 -3.41
N ALA A 34 8.65 13.67 -2.74
CA ALA A 34 9.59 12.71 -2.15
C ALA A 34 10.23 11.76 -3.18
N ARG A 35 9.58 11.52 -4.32
CA ARG A 35 9.97 10.52 -5.31
C ARG A 35 10.64 11.14 -6.55
N HIS A 36 11.90 11.50 -6.41
CA HIS A 36 12.71 12.05 -7.52
C HIS A 36 12.91 11.06 -8.69
N ASP A 37 12.74 9.76 -8.44
CA ASP A 37 12.86 8.68 -9.42
C ASP A 37 11.59 8.44 -10.25
N TRP A 38 10.46 9.01 -9.86
CA TRP A 38 9.14 8.69 -10.44
C TRP A 38 9.06 8.89 -11.96
N ALA A 39 9.66 9.97 -12.48
CA ALA A 39 9.68 10.21 -13.93
C ALA A 39 10.43 9.10 -14.68
N ALA A 40 11.56 8.63 -14.14
CA ALA A 40 12.35 7.56 -14.73
C ALA A 40 11.65 6.19 -14.68
N LEU A 41 10.83 5.94 -13.67
CA LEU A 41 10.06 4.69 -13.56
C LEU A 41 9.05 4.52 -14.71
N ARG A 42 8.58 5.60 -15.30
CA ARG A 42 7.62 5.57 -16.40
C ARG A 42 8.22 5.13 -17.75
N GLU A 43 9.53 5.14 -17.87
CA GLU A 43 10.26 4.90 -19.12
C GLU A 43 10.89 3.49 -19.19
N LYS A 44 10.73 2.67 -18.14
CA LYS A 44 11.30 1.32 -18.09
C LYS A 44 10.23 0.26 -17.84
N ALA A 45 10.56 -1.00 -18.18
CA ALA A 45 9.77 -2.14 -17.73
C ALA A 45 9.92 -2.29 -16.21
N LEU A 46 8.78 -2.33 -15.50
CA LEU A 46 8.71 -2.43 -14.06
C LEU A 46 8.41 -3.87 -13.63
N ASN A 47 9.03 -4.33 -12.55
CA ASN A 47 8.54 -5.49 -11.82
C ASN A 47 7.29 -5.13 -11.01
N PHE A 48 6.64 -6.12 -10.39
CA PHE A 48 5.41 -5.89 -9.64
C PHE A 48 5.57 -4.85 -8.52
N GLY A 49 6.62 -4.95 -7.70
CA GLY A 49 6.86 -4.01 -6.61
C GLY A 49 7.11 -2.58 -7.10
N GLU A 50 7.90 -2.42 -8.16
CA GLU A 50 8.15 -1.11 -8.78
C GLU A 50 6.87 -0.53 -9.39
N ALA A 51 6.02 -1.37 -10.00
CA ALA A 51 4.74 -0.93 -10.56
C ALA A 51 3.80 -0.40 -9.47
N GLU A 52 3.66 -1.12 -8.34
CA GLU A 52 2.89 -0.67 -7.18
C GLU A 52 3.42 0.66 -6.62
N GLN A 53 4.74 0.79 -6.50
CA GLN A 53 5.39 2.02 -6.04
C GLN A 53 5.32 3.18 -7.03
N ALA A 54 5.03 2.93 -8.29
CA ALA A 54 4.88 3.97 -9.33
C ALA A 54 3.45 4.55 -9.41
N LEU A 55 2.46 3.95 -8.73
CA LEU A 55 1.06 4.37 -8.76
C LEU A 55 0.78 5.57 -7.84
N LEU A 56 1.59 6.62 -7.91
CA LEU A 56 1.52 7.79 -7.01
C LEU A 56 0.20 8.55 -7.12
N VAL A 57 -0.36 8.64 -8.32
CA VAL A 57 -1.62 9.39 -8.55
C VAL A 57 -2.88 8.55 -8.30
N GLY A 58 -2.71 7.25 -8.05
CA GLY A 58 -3.81 6.34 -7.78
C GLY A 58 -4.72 6.09 -8.97
N HIS A 59 -5.97 5.67 -8.70
CA HIS A 59 -6.94 5.30 -9.72
C HIS A 59 -7.61 6.54 -10.33
N ALA A 60 -7.56 6.67 -11.67
CA ALA A 60 -8.00 7.87 -12.40
C ALA A 60 -9.49 8.24 -12.20
N PHE A 61 -10.35 7.26 -11.92
CA PHE A 61 -11.79 7.50 -11.73
C PHE A 61 -12.22 7.61 -10.27
N HIS A 62 -11.29 7.46 -9.31
CA HIS A 62 -11.61 7.63 -7.90
C HIS A 62 -11.33 9.06 -7.46
N PRO A 63 -12.29 9.79 -6.86
CA PRO A 63 -12.11 11.21 -6.52
C PRO A 63 -11.11 11.45 -5.40
N ALA A 64 -10.86 10.45 -4.56
CA ALA A 64 -9.89 10.52 -3.46
C ALA A 64 -9.08 9.20 -3.38
N PRO A 65 -8.26 8.89 -4.42
CA PRO A 65 -7.62 7.57 -4.56
C PRO A 65 -6.53 7.31 -3.52
N LYS A 66 -6.01 8.35 -2.90
CA LYS A 66 -4.92 8.32 -1.93
C LYS A 66 -5.31 8.84 -0.55
N SER A 67 -6.61 8.85 -0.23
CA SER A 67 -7.03 9.07 1.15
C SER A 67 -6.79 7.80 1.97
N HIS A 68 -6.13 7.92 3.10
CA HIS A 68 -5.86 6.80 4.00
C HIS A 68 -6.30 7.14 5.43
N GLU A 69 -7.06 6.26 6.02
CA GLU A 69 -7.27 6.20 7.45
C GLU A 69 -6.74 4.84 7.92
N PRO A 70 -5.93 4.75 8.97
CA PRO A 70 -5.62 5.77 10.01
C PRO A 70 -4.17 6.29 9.98
N PHE A 71 -3.47 6.28 8.84
CA PHE A 71 -2.05 6.65 8.79
C PHE A 71 -1.83 8.15 8.99
N ASN A 72 -0.99 8.51 9.94
CA ASN A 72 -0.41 9.86 9.97
C ASN A 72 0.73 9.98 8.93
N GLN A 73 1.23 11.19 8.71
CA GLN A 73 2.25 11.44 7.69
C GLN A 73 3.51 10.60 7.87
N GLN A 74 4.03 10.47 9.09
CA GLN A 74 5.24 9.70 9.37
C GLN A 74 5.04 8.20 9.11
N GLU A 75 3.87 7.69 9.44
CA GLU A 75 3.49 6.31 9.17
C GLU A 75 3.31 6.08 7.66
N ALA A 76 2.71 7.02 6.94
CA ALA A 76 2.57 6.98 5.50
C ALA A 76 3.95 6.87 4.82
N GLU A 77 4.87 7.76 5.14
CA GLU A 77 6.24 7.76 4.62
C GLU A 77 6.99 6.45 4.93
N ARG A 78 6.69 5.84 6.08
CA ARG A 78 7.38 4.64 6.54
C ARG A 78 6.84 3.34 5.96
N TYR A 79 5.56 3.27 5.61
CA TYR A 79 4.89 2.01 5.30
C TYR A 79 4.18 1.97 3.97
N LEU A 80 3.79 3.10 3.41
CA LEU A 80 3.02 3.12 2.16
C LEU A 80 3.94 3.01 0.93
N PRO A 81 3.55 2.21 -0.08
CA PRO A 81 4.35 1.97 -1.27
C PRO A 81 4.66 3.25 -2.06
N ASP A 82 3.81 4.28 -1.94
CA ASP A 82 3.99 5.58 -2.59
C ASP A 82 5.34 6.25 -2.27
N PHE A 83 5.88 6.00 -1.08
CA PHE A 83 7.17 6.52 -0.62
C PHE A 83 8.34 5.53 -0.83
N ALA A 84 8.09 4.38 -1.45
CA ALA A 84 9.07 3.32 -1.65
C ALA A 84 9.86 2.94 -0.37
N PRO A 85 9.20 2.72 0.77
CA PRO A 85 9.89 2.50 2.03
C PRO A 85 10.59 1.15 2.07
N HIS A 86 11.63 1.08 2.89
CA HIS A 86 12.28 -0.17 3.27
C HIS A 86 12.13 -0.36 4.77
N PHE A 87 11.49 -1.44 5.19
CA PHE A 87 11.30 -1.76 6.60
C PHE A 87 11.50 -3.26 6.84
N PRO A 88 12.05 -3.64 8.03
CA PRO A 88 12.22 -5.04 8.36
C PRO A 88 10.88 -5.72 8.65
N LEU A 89 10.67 -6.91 8.09
CA LEU A 89 9.54 -7.76 8.46
C LEU A 89 9.80 -8.39 9.83
N ARG A 90 8.74 -8.50 10.63
CA ARG A 90 8.76 -9.28 11.86
C ARG A 90 8.19 -10.67 11.57
N TRP A 91 8.91 -11.69 12.00
CA TRP A 91 8.54 -13.08 11.84
C TRP A 91 7.99 -13.62 13.15
N PHE A 92 6.93 -14.40 13.06
CA PHE A 92 6.31 -15.06 14.22
C PHE A 92 6.15 -16.54 13.90
N ALA A 93 6.61 -17.41 14.81
CA ALA A 93 6.31 -18.83 14.74
C ALA A 93 4.92 -19.07 15.32
N VAL A 94 4.05 -19.71 14.54
CA VAL A 94 2.68 -20.05 14.96
C VAL A 94 2.50 -21.55 14.90
N ASN A 95 1.85 -22.13 15.92
CA ASN A 95 1.56 -23.55 15.93
C ASN A 95 0.72 -23.91 14.68
N LYS A 96 1.14 -24.95 13.95
CA LYS A 96 0.51 -25.39 12.71
C LYS A 96 -1.00 -25.65 12.85
N THR A 97 -1.45 -26.11 14.02
CA THR A 97 -2.87 -26.37 14.31
C THR A 97 -3.72 -25.10 14.42
N GLN A 98 -3.08 -23.95 14.55
CA GLN A 98 -3.73 -22.64 14.63
C GLN A 98 -3.81 -21.92 13.26
N ILE A 99 -3.30 -22.57 12.20
CA ILE A 99 -3.27 -21.97 10.86
C ILE A 99 -4.27 -22.71 9.98
N ALA A 100 -5.21 -21.96 9.40
CA ALA A 100 -6.11 -22.44 8.35
C ALA A 100 -5.86 -21.62 7.08
N GLY A 101 -5.86 -22.26 5.93
CA GLY A 101 -5.71 -21.58 4.66
C GLY A 101 -5.72 -22.55 3.48
N GLU A 102 -6.13 -22.03 2.33
CA GLU A 102 -6.14 -22.73 1.05
C GLU A 102 -5.29 -22.00 0.02
N SER A 103 -4.69 -22.74 -0.88
CA SER A 103 -3.90 -22.18 -1.98
C SER A 103 -4.07 -23.03 -3.24
N LEU A 104 -4.17 -22.38 -4.40
CA LEU A 104 -4.38 -23.05 -5.69
C LEU A 104 -3.22 -23.95 -6.12
N HIS A 105 -1.98 -23.61 -5.76
CA HIS A 105 -0.79 -24.30 -6.29
C HIS A 105 0.17 -24.82 -5.23
N LEU A 106 0.36 -24.09 -4.14
CA LEU A 106 1.27 -24.44 -3.06
C LEU A 106 0.52 -24.32 -1.74
N ASN A 107 0.74 -25.25 -0.82
CA ASN A 107 0.25 -25.07 0.53
C ASN A 107 0.98 -23.91 1.22
N LEU A 108 0.41 -23.40 2.30
CA LEU A 108 0.93 -22.22 3.01
C LEU A 108 2.40 -22.40 3.42
N GLN A 109 2.75 -23.57 3.95
CA GLN A 109 4.13 -23.86 4.37
C GLN A 109 5.13 -23.79 3.22
N GLN A 110 4.80 -24.37 2.07
CA GLN A 110 5.64 -24.32 0.87
C GLN A 110 5.83 -22.87 0.37
N ARG A 111 4.78 -22.05 0.41
CA ARG A 111 4.85 -20.63 0.04
C ARG A 111 5.76 -19.84 0.98
N LEU A 112 5.60 -20.04 2.29
CA LEU A 112 6.44 -19.36 3.28
C LEU A 112 7.90 -19.79 3.19
N THR A 113 8.16 -21.10 3.00
CA THR A 113 9.52 -21.61 2.82
C THR A 113 10.17 -21.02 1.56
N ARG A 114 9.44 -20.98 0.46
CA ARG A 114 9.93 -20.38 -0.77
C ARG A 114 10.21 -18.88 -0.60
N PHE A 115 9.27 -18.15 -0.02
CA PHE A 115 9.44 -16.72 0.24
C PHE A 115 10.64 -16.45 1.17
N ALA A 116 10.80 -17.24 2.24
CA ALA A 116 11.94 -17.11 3.13
C ALA A 116 13.27 -17.43 2.43
N ALA A 117 13.31 -18.47 1.57
CA ALA A 117 14.49 -18.81 0.80
C ALA A 117 14.92 -17.69 -0.16
N GLU A 118 13.95 -17.03 -0.78
CA GLU A 118 14.21 -15.94 -1.74
C GLU A 118 14.58 -14.61 -1.07
N ASN A 119 14.01 -14.31 0.11
CA ASN A 119 14.09 -12.97 0.72
C ASN A 119 14.83 -12.92 2.06
N ALA A 120 14.96 -14.05 2.77
CA ALA A 120 15.59 -14.12 4.08
C ALA A 120 16.18 -15.52 4.36
N PRO A 121 17.15 -15.99 3.56
CA PRO A 121 17.69 -17.36 3.65
C PRO A 121 18.28 -17.69 5.01
N GLN A 122 18.73 -16.70 5.77
CA GLN A 122 19.25 -16.88 7.13
C GLN A 122 18.18 -17.41 8.10
N LEU A 123 16.91 -17.11 7.88
CA LEU A 123 15.81 -17.56 8.75
C LEU A 123 15.46 -19.06 8.56
N LEU A 124 15.80 -19.65 7.42
CA LEU A 124 15.53 -21.07 7.19
C LEU A 124 16.35 -21.97 8.12
N ASN A 125 17.53 -21.53 8.52
CA ASN A 125 18.40 -22.28 9.43
C ASN A 125 17.89 -22.25 10.89
N GLU A 126 17.05 -21.27 11.22
CA GLU A 126 16.44 -21.13 12.55
C GLU A 126 15.08 -21.83 12.67
N LEU A 127 14.48 -22.20 11.53
CA LEU A 127 13.15 -22.82 11.46
C LEU A 127 13.21 -24.35 11.21
N SER A 128 14.40 -24.90 11.01
CA SER A 128 14.65 -26.34 10.85
C SER A 128 15.02 -26.98 12.18
#